data_0d880c96d150b0bad39170b1f64c6a62
#
_entry.id   0d880c96d150b0bad39170b1f64c6a62
#
_cell.length_a   1.000
_cell.length_b   1.000
_cell.length_c   1.000
_cell.angle_alpha   90.00
_cell.angle_beta   90.00
_cell.angle_gamma   90.00
#
_symmetry.space_group_name_H-M   'P 1'
#
loop_
_entity.id
_entity.type
_entity.pdbx_description
1 polymer ?
#
loop_
_entity_poly.entity_id
_entity_poly.type
_entity_poly.pdbx_seq_one_letter_code
_entity_poly.pdbx_strand_id
1 'polypeptide(L)'
;MFSVTFNSQKLSDLISAELAQWRAKWPSTTVLNGLADGLVHYTKGGKRLRARGVQLGFSLADGASQLEDACLTGQVAVELYQASALAHDDIVDNADLRRGAPSLHRFYESWHRSEER
;
A
#
# COMPACT_ATOMS: atom_id res chain seq x y z
N MET A 1 -6.73 9.52 28.79
CA MET A 1 -5.33 9.61 28.31
C MET A 1 -5.23 8.97 26.94
N PHE A 2 -4.62 9.66 26.01
CA PHE A 2 -4.45 9.16 24.65
C PHE A 2 -3.33 8.12 24.60
N SER A 3 -3.63 6.95 24.06
CA SER A 3 -2.59 6.02 23.64
C SER A 3 -2.38 6.20 22.14
N VAL A 4 -1.29 6.86 21.76
CA VAL A 4 -0.93 7.03 20.36
C VAL A 4 -0.03 5.85 19.97
N THR A 5 -0.60 4.64 20.02
CA THR A 5 0.14 3.46 19.62
C THR A 5 -0.15 3.15 18.17
N PHE A 6 0.84 3.37 17.32
CA PHE A 6 0.79 3.01 15.91
C PHE A 6 1.39 1.62 15.71
N ASN A 7 0.63 0.73 15.09
CA ASN A 7 1.08 -0.62 14.81
C ASN A 7 1.34 -0.78 13.31
N SER A 8 2.60 -0.61 12.92
CA SER A 8 3.05 -0.70 11.52
C SER A 8 2.83 -2.10 10.93
N GLN A 9 3.05 -3.14 11.72
CA GLN A 9 2.87 -4.51 11.23
C GLN A 9 1.40 -4.82 10.96
N LYS A 10 0.52 -4.41 11.87
CA LYS A 10 -0.93 -4.59 11.69
C LYS A 10 -1.42 -3.86 10.43
N LEU A 11 -0.93 -2.64 10.19
CA LEU A 11 -1.27 -1.88 8.99
C LEU A 11 -0.80 -2.61 7.73
N SER A 12 0.43 -3.11 7.72
CA SER A 12 0.98 -3.86 6.59
C SER A 12 0.17 -5.12 6.31
N ASP A 13 -0.25 -5.83 7.35
CA ASP A 13 -1.09 -7.02 7.22
C ASP A 13 -2.47 -6.68 6.65
N LEU A 14 -3.05 -5.55 7.06
CA LEU A 14 -4.34 -5.08 6.54
C LEU A 14 -4.25 -4.66 5.07
N ILE A 15 -3.19 -3.99 4.66
CA ILE A 15 -2.95 -3.64 3.26
C ILE A 15 -2.83 -4.90 2.41
N SER A 16 -2.04 -5.87 2.86
CA SER A 16 -1.88 -7.15 2.16
C SER A 16 -3.20 -7.92 2.06
N ALA A 17 -4.00 -7.91 3.12
CA ALA A 17 -5.31 -8.56 3.14
C ALA A 17 -6.27 -7.89 2.15
N GLU A 18 -6.28 -6.57 2.06
CA GLU A 18 -7.11 -5.82 1.12
C GLU A 18 -6.74 -6.15 -0.34
N LEU A 19 -5.45 -6.16 -0.64
CA LEU A 19 -4.95 -6.53 -1.97
C LEU A 19 -5.29 -7.98 -2.32
N ALA A 20 -5.23 -8.88 -1.35
CA ALA A 20 -5.62 -10.28 -1.53
C ALA A 20 -7.12 -10.42 -1.85
N GLN A 21 -7.97 -9.60 -1.22
CA GLN A 21 -9.40 -9.58 -1.53
C GLN A 21 -9.66 -9.10 -2.96
N TRP A 22 -8.96 -8.08 -3.42
CA TRP A 22 -9.06 -7.62 -4.81
C TRP A 22 -8.65 -8.71 -5.78
N ARG A 23 -7.50 -9.35 -5.50
CA ARG A 23 -7.00 -10.44 -6.35
C ARG A 23 -8.02 -11.59 -6.47
N ALA A 24 -8.69 -11.93 -5.38
CA ALA A 24 -9.70 -13.00 -5.36
C ALA A 24 -10.92 -12.69 -6.24
N LYS A 25 -11.21 -11.41 -6.47
CA LYS A 25 -12.31 -10.97 -7.33
C LYS A 25 -11.95 -10.92 -8.81
N TRP A 26 -10.67 -10.95 -9.14
CA TRP A 26 -10.19 -10.88 -10.51
C TRP A 26 -10.08 -12.27 -11.13
N PRO A 27 -10.29 -12.40 -12.46
CA PRO A 27 -9.98 -13.65 -13.15
C PRO A 27 -8.52 -14.04 -12.93
N SER A 28 -8.26 -15.33 -12.74
CA SER A 28 -6.89 -15.82 -12.57
C SER A 28 -6.19 -15.91 -13.93
N THR A 29 -5.54 -14.85 -14.32
CA THR A 29 -4.73 -14.76 -15.53
C THR A 29 -3.29 -14.41 -15.16
N THR A 30 -2.34 -14.76 -16.03
CA THR A 30 -0.92 -14.44 -15.82
C THR A 30 -0.73 -12.93 -15.64
N VAL A 31 -1.39 -12.11 -16.46
CA VAL A 31 -1.28 -10.65 -16.41
C VAL A 31 -1.80 -10.10 -15.08
N LEU A 32 -3.01 -10.50 -14.67
CA LEU A 32 -3.61 -10.00 -13.42
C LEU A 32 -2.86 -10.48 -12.19
N ASN A 33 -2.35 -11.70 -12.20
CA ASN A 33 -1.52 -12.21 -11.11
C ASN A 33 -0.21 -11.42 -11.00
N GLY A 34 0.43 -11.10 -12.12
CA GLY A 34 1.63 -10.27 -12.15
C GLY A 34 1.38 -8.85 -11.63
N LEU A 35 0.25 -8.24 -12.00
CA LEU A 35 -0.15 -6.93 -11.48
C LEU A 35 -0.34 -6.97 -9.96
N ALA A 36 -1.02 -8.00 -9.46
CA ALA A 36 -1.26 -8.16 -8.03
C ALA A 36 0.06 -8.32 -7.25
N ASP A 37 0.97 -9.14 -7.75
CA ASP A 37 2.29 -9.35 -7.13
C ASP A 37 3.10 -8.05 -7.09
N GLY A 38 3.06 -7.26 -8.16
CA GLY A 38 3.70 -5.95 -8.21
C GLY A 38 3.15 -4.98 -7.18
N LEU A 39 1.83 -4.91 -7.02
CA LEU A 39 1.18 -4.06 -6.03
C LEU A 39 1.55 -4.47 -4.60
N VAL A 40 1.56 -5.77 -4.31
CA VAL A 40 1.97 -6.27 -2.99
C VAL A 40 3.41 -5.87 -2.69
N HIS A 41 4.30 -6.05 -3.66
CA HIS A 41 5.71 -5.66 -3.50
C HIS A 41 5.87 -4.15 -3.30
N TYR A 42 5.16 -3.35 -4.11
CA TYR A 42 5.28 -1.89 -4.10
C TYR A 42 4.74 -1.25 -2.81
N THR A 43 3.71 -1.85 -2.19
CA THR A 43 3.09 -1.32 -0.97
C THR A 43 3.80 -1.74 0.32
N LYS A 44 4.83 -2.57 0.24
CA LYS A 44 5.61 -2.99 1.42
C LYS A 44 6.51 -1.86 1.92
N GLY A 45 6.66 -1.80 3.23
CA GLY A 45 7.63 -0.93 3.89
C GLY A 45 7.24 0.54 3.92
N GLY A 46 8.23 1.39 4.14
CA GLY A 46 8.07 2.83 4.31
C GLY A 46 7.75 3.22 5.74
N LYS A 47 7.80 4.53 6.00
CA LYS A 47 7.62 5.09 7.35
C LYS A 47 6.15 5.21 7.76
N ARG A 48 5.23 5.04 6.82
CA ARG A 48 3.79 5.12 7.06
C ARG A 48 3.37 6.46 7.69
N LEU A 49 3.96 7.56 7.25
CA LEU A 49 3.74 8.87 7.87
C LEU A 49 2.28 9.33 7.76
N ARG A 50 1.62 9.07 6.65
CA ARG A 50 0.22 9.45 6.46
C ARG A 50 -0.72 8.64 7.35
N ALA A 51 -0.49 7.35 7.46
CA ALA A 51 -1.24 6.50 8.38
C ALA A 51 -1.02 6.91 9.84
N ARG A 52 0.21 7.29 10.20
CA ARG A 52 0.52 7.83 11.53
C ARG A 52 -0.24 9.13 11.79
N GLY A 53 -0.37 9.98 10.76
CA GLY A 53 -1.18 11.20 10.84
C GLY A 53 -2.65 10.90 11.10
N VAL A 54 -3.22 9.90 10.44
CA VAL A 54 -4.60 9.45 10.69
C VAL A 54 -4.75 8.97 12.14
N GLN A 55 -3.83 8.15 12.63
CA GLN A 55 -3.85 7.68 14.02
C GLN A 55 -3.76 8.82 15.00
N LEU A 56 -2.88 9.77 14.76
CA LEU A 56 -2.72 10.95 15.62
C LEU A 56 -4.01 11.79 15.65
N GLY A 57 -4.57 12.08 14.49
CA GLY A 57 -5.82 12.84 14.40
C GLY A 57 -6.98 12.15 15.11
N PHE A 58 -7.09 10.84 14.96
CA PHE A 58 -8.08 10.02 15.66
C PHE A 58 -7.91 10.13 17.20
N SER A 59 -6.69 10.05 17.68
CA SER A 59 -6.39 10.16 19.11
C SER A 59 -6.66 11.57 19.65
N LEU A 60 -6.29 12.60 18.88
CA LEU A 60 -6.54 14.00 19.27
C LEU A 60 -8.03 14.35 19.28
N ALA A 61 -8.82 13.68 18.47
CA ALA A 61 -10.28 13.85 18.43
C ALA A 61 -10.99 12.93 19.45
N ASP A 62 -10.29 12.51 20.49
CA ASP A 62 -10.82 11.65 21.56
C ASP A 62 -11.31 10.29 21.01
N GLY A 63 -10.46 9.64 20.22
CA GLY A 63 -10.79 8.45 19.44
C GLY A 63 -11.43 7.34 20.25
N ALA A 64 -12.71 7.09 19.99
CA ALA A 64 -13.49 6.08 20.69
C ALA A 64 -13.09 4.67 20.23
N SER A 65 -12.95 3.74 21.17
CA SER A 65 -12.48 2.37 20.87
C SER A 65 -13.37 1.64 19.87
N GLN A 66 -14.68 1.92 19.86
CA GLN A 66 -15.61 1.34 18.86
C GLN A 66 -15.38 1.83 17.43
N LEU A 67 -14.58 2.89 17.25
CA LEU A 67 -14.23 3.45 15.93
C LEU A 67 -12.81 3.09 15.48
N GLU A 68 -12.11 2.22 16.20
CA GLU A 68 -10.73 1.83 15.85
C GLU A 68 -10.66 1.18 14.48
N ASP A 69 -11.62 0.34 14.11
CA ASP A 69 -11.66 -0.29 12.79
C ASP A 69 -11.83 0.74 11.68
N ALA A 70 -12.64 1.77 11.90
CA ALA A 70 -12.78 2.88 10.95
C ALA A 70 -11.48 3.66 10.81
N CYS A 71 -10.77 3.88 11.91
CA CYS A 71 -9.45 4.52 11.90
C CYS A 71 -8.44 3.69 11.08
N LEU A 72 -8.41 2.38 11.29
CA LEU A 72 -7.54 1.48 10.53
C LEU A 72 -7.89 1.47 9.04
N THR A 73 -9.16 1.48 8.70
CA THR A 73 -9.62 1.59 7.31
C THR A 73 -9.12 2.89 6.67
N GLY A 74 -9.20 4.00 7.39
CA GLY A 74 -8.66 5.28 6.94
C GLY A 74 -7.16 5.24 6.71
N GLN A 75 -6.42 4.58 7.60
CA GLN A 75 -4.98 4.40 7.45
C GLN A 75 -4.63 3.60 6.17
N VAL A 76 -5.35 2.50 5.93
CA VAL A 76 -5.17 1.70 4.71
C VAL A 76 -5.46 2.55 3.47
N ALA A 77 -6.56 3.30 3.49
CA ALA A 77 -6.98 4.13 2.37
C ALA A 77 -5.92 5.17 1.99
N VAL A 78 -5.37 5.91 2.96
CA VAL A 78 -4.34 6.93 2.67
C VAL A 78 -3.03 6.32 2.20
N GLU A 79 -2.67 5.14 2.68
CA GLU A 79 -1.46 4.45 2.24
C GLU A 79 -1.60 3.93 0.79
N LEU A 80 -2.74 3.38 0.44
CA LEU A 80 -3.02 2.95 -0.94
C LEU A 80 -3.09 4.14 -1.89
N TYR A 81 -3.72 5.24 -1.47
CA TYR A 81 -3.74 6.48 -2.25
C TYR A 81 -2.32 6.99 -2.50
N GLN A 82 -1.50 7.02 -1.46
CA GLN A 82 -0.11 7.46 -1.56
C GLN A 82 0.70 6.57 -2.52
N ALA A 83 0.52 5.25 -2.44
CA ALA A 83 1.18 4.31 -3.34
C ALA A 83 0.81 4.62 -4.80
N SER A 84 -0.46 4.89 -5.06
CA SER A 84 -0.95 5.28 -6.40
C SER A 84 -0.29 6.58 -6.88
N ALA A 85 -0.26 7.60 -6.04
CA ALA A 85 0.36 8.89 -6.37
C ALA A 85 1.84 8.74 -6.67
N LEU A 86 2.57 7.97 -5.86
CA LEU A 86 4.00 7.73 -6.06
C LEU A 86 4.27 6.94 -7.34
N ALA A 87 3.42 5.97 -7.67
CA ALA A 87 3.55 5.22 -8.92
C ALA A 87 3.41 6.14 -10.14
N HIS A 88 2.44 7.05 -10.12
CA HIS A 88 2.27 8.06 -11.17
C HIS A 88 3.45 9.01 -11.26
N ASP A 89 3.94 9.51 -10.13
CA ASP A 89 5.11 10.39 -10.09
C ASP A 89 6.35 9.71 -10.67
N ASP A 90 6.55 8.44 -10.35
CA ASP A 90 7.69 7.66 -10.88
C ASP A 90 7.62 7.52 -12.40
N ILE A 91 6.43 7.36 -12.97
CA ILE A 91 6.24 7.31 -14.43
C ILE A 91 6.56 8.68 -15.05
N VAL A 92 6.00 9.75 -14.47
CA VAL A 92 6.21 11.12 -14.98
C VAL A 92 7.68 11.51 -14.93
N ASP A 93 8.37 11.19 -13.83
CA ASP A 93 9.79 11.50 -13.61
C ASP A 93 10.72 10.49 -14.27
N ASN A 94 10.20 9.43 -14.88
CA ASN A 94 10.97 8.33 -15.45
C ASN A 94 11.95 7.73 -14.43
N ALA A 95 11.50 7.58 -13.19
CA ALA A 95 12.33 7.07 -12.10
C ALA A 95 12.49 5.55 -12.20
N ASP A 96 13.73 5.07 -12.03
CA ASP A 96 14.04 3.64 -12.08
C ASP A 96 13.83 2.96 -10.71
N LEU A 97 14.03 3.71 -9.63
CA LEU A 97 14.04 3.19 -8.27
C LEU A 97 13.10 3.95 -7.36
N ARG A 98 12.53 3.22 -6.40
CA ARG A 98 11.77 3.75 -5.27
C ARG A 98 12.21 3.00 -4.01
N ARG A 99 12.76 3.72 -3.02
CA ARG A 99 13.27 3.13 -1.76
C ARG A 99 14.29 2.01 -1.99
N GLY A 100 15.17 2.18 -2.98
CA GLY A 100 16.21 1.20 -3.30
C GLY A 100 15.74 -0.02 -4.08
N ALA A 101 14.46 -0.11 -4.40
CA ALA A 101 13.87 -1.17 -5.21
C ALA A 101 13.34 -0.59 -6.54
N PRO A 102 13.08 -1.41 -7.56
CA PRO A 102 12.50 -0.92 -8.80
C PRO A 102 11.19 -0.17 -8.57
N SER A 103 10.98 0.94 -9.29
CA SER A 103 9.68 1.59 -9.37
C SER A 103 8.65 0.62 -9.94
N LEU A 104 7.35 0.90 -9.71
CA LEU A 104 6.30 -0.05 -10.10
C LEU A 104 6.30 -0.35 -11.60
N HIS A 105 6.44 0.68 -12.45
CA HIS A 105 6.46 0.47 -13.90
C HIS A 105 7.72 -0.28 -14.35
N ARG A 106 8.86 -0.09 -13.70
CA ARG A 106 10.09 -0.85 -13.99
C ARG A 106 9.97 -2.31 -13.55
N PHE A 107 9.30 -2.56 -12.44
CA PHE A 107 8.99 -3.92 -12.01
C PHE A 107 8.15 -4.65 -13.06
N TYR A 108 7.10 -4.01 -13.59
CA TYR A 108 6.26 -4.62 -14.60
C TYR A 108 6.96 -4.83 -15.94
N GLU A 109 7.83 -3.91 -16.34
CA GLU A 109 8.66 -4.09 -17.53
C GLU A 109 9.56 -5.32 -17.41
N SER A 110 10.23 -5.47 -16.27
CA SER A 110 11.12 -6.60 -16.01
C SER A 110 10.33 -7.92 -15.97
N TRP A 111 9.19 -7.91 -15.29
CA TRP A 111 8.30 -9.07 -15.22
C TRP A 111 7.79 -9.47 -16.61
N HIS A 112 7.33 -8.50 -17.40
CA HIS A 112 6.83 -8.73 -18.76
C HIS A 112 7.91 -9.37 -19.65
N ARG A 113 9.12 -8.85 -19.61
CA ARG A 113 10.25 -9.43 -20.36
C ARG A 113 10.55 -10.87 -19.92
N SER A 114 10.40 -11.19 -18.63
CA SER A 114 10.63 -12.57 -18.15
C SER A 114 9.56 -13.52 -18.65
N GLU A 115 8.31 -13.07 -18.75
CA GLU A 115 7.19 -13.89 -19.24
C GLU A 115 7.26 -14.12 -20.76
N GLU A 116 7.82 -13.19 -21.53
CA GLU A 116 8.02 -13.36 -22.98
C GLU A 116 9.08 -14.39 -23.35
N ARG A 117 9.91 -14.77 -22.43
CA ARG A 117 10.94 -15.79 -22.64
C ARG A 117 10.40 -17.17 -22.37
#